data_ebc535b329f3334ef4b450210ce0c610
#
_entry.id   ebc535b329f3334ef4b450210ce0c610
#
_cell.length_a   1.000
_cell.length_b   1.000
_cell.length_c   1.000
_cell.angle_alpha   90.00
_cell.angle_beta   90.00
_cell.angle_gamma   90.00
#
_symmetry.space_group_name_H-M   'P 1'
#
loop_
_entity.id
_entity.type
_entity.pdbx_description
1 polymer ?
#
loop_
_entity_poly.entity_id
_entity_poly.type
_entity_poly.pdbx_seq_one_letter_code
_entity_poly.pdbx_strand_id
1 'polypeptide(L)'
;MMTKKKDKEFVTPRFAYPRIPQDILFAIGGFHNGIPSDVIEAYDVRANRWSVVEGFDSIGRRAHHGTAVVGFDIYVIGGEEGSKDLRSCLCFNAVKKTCREVAPMHECRSKLMVAVLRGAVYAMGAEAEGKNQRSAERYDPKANQWSWIAPMNKGRRGASAAVLNGT
;
A
#
# COMPACT_ATOMS: atom_id res chain seq x y z
N MET A 1 61.29 -26.25 0.61
CA MET A 1 60.17 -26.74 -0.19
C MET A 1 58.92 -26.25 0.47
N MET A 2 58.38 -25.10 0.01
CA MET A 2 57.23 -24.43 0.62
C MET A 2 55.95 -24.89 -0.06
N THR A 3 55.08 -25.54 0.69
CA THR A 3 53.74 -25.95 0.22
C THR A 3 52.80 -24.75 0.22
N LYS A 4 52.34 -24.33 -0.98
CA LYS A 4 51.33 -23.35 -1.18
C LYS A 4 49.98 -23.84 -0.61
N LYS A 5 49.42 -23.12 0.37
CA LYS A 5 48.02 -23.24 0.78
C LYS A 5 47.13 -22.81 -0.39
N LYS A 6 46.28 -23.71 -0.88
CA LYS A 6 45.18 -23.39 -1.80
C LYS A 6 44.15 -22.57 -1.05
N ASP A 7 43.94 -21.34 -1.48
CA ASP A 7 42.80 -20.53 -1.08
C ASP A 7 41.52 -21.25 -1.52
N LYS A 8 40.67 -21.55 -0.55
CA LYS A 8 39.31 -22.05 -0.82
C LYS A 8 38.52 -20.88 -1.36
N GLU A 9 38.25 -20.87 -2.67
CA GLU A 9 37.24 -20.03 -3.27
C GLU A 9 35.90 -20.24 -2.56
N PHE A 10 35.40 -19.20 -1.94
CA PHE A 10 34.06 -19.18 -1.38
C PHE A 10 33.07 -19.13 -2.56
N VAL A 11 32.55 -20.27 -2.97
CA VAL A 11 31.47 -20.36 -3.95
C VAL A 11 30.20 -19.82 -3.26
N THR A 12 29.86 -18.60 -3.53
CA THR A 12 28.56 -18.03 -3.14
C THR A 12 27.46 -18.92 -3.71
N PRO A 13 26.51 -19.43 -2.89
CA PRO A 13 25.44 -20.26 -3.41
C PRO A 13 24.58 -19.43 -4.40
N ARG A 14 24.39 -19.96 -5.59
CA ARG A 14 23.69 -19.32 -6.73
C ARG A 14 22.19 -19.07 -6.54
N PHE A 15 21.63 -19.14 -5.35
CA PHE A 15 20.20 -18.93 -5.08
C PHE A 15 19.97 -18.15 -3.79
N ALA A 16 20.44 -16.92 -3.77
CA ALA A 16 19.84 -15.95 -2.89
C ALA A 16 18.68 -15.25 -3.65
N TYR A 17 17.58 -15.96 -3.90
CA TYR A 17 16.31 -15.26 -3.99
C TYR A 17 16.15 -14.56 -2.64
N PRO A 18 15.93 -13.25 -2.59
CA PRO A 18 15.56 -12.62 -1.36
C PRO A 18 14.30 -13.36 -0.88
N ARG A 19 14.46 -14.16 0.17
CA ARG A 19 13.31 -14.73 0.86
C ARG A 19 12.60 -13.54 1.45
N ILE A 20 11.56 -13.09 0.75
CA ILE A 20 10.64 -12.12 1.34
C ILE A 20 10.09 -12.83 2.55
N PRO A 21 10.30 -12.31 3.76
CA PRO A 21 9.63 -12.85 4.91
C PRO A 21 8.13 -12.84 4.59
N GLN A 22 7.48 -13.98 4.65
CA GLN A 22 6.05 -14.09 4.27
C GLN A 22 5.13 -13.38 5.24
N ASP A 23 5.68 -12.87 6.37
CA ASP A 23 4.94 -12.31 7.48
C ASP A 23 5.51 -10.95 7.87
N ILE A 24 5.38 -9.94 6.99
CA ILE A 24 5.70 -8.56 7.30
C ILE A 24 4.40 -7.76 7.36
N LEU A 25 4.21 -7.03 8.46
CA LEU A 25 3.17 -6.04 8.58
C LEU A 25 3.77 -4.66 8.26
N PHE A 26 3.10 -3.90 7.40
CA PHE A 26 3.49 -2.52 7.09
C PHE A 26 2.53 -1.53 7.71
N ALA A 27 3.07 -0.52 8.39
CA ALA A 27 2.38 0.70 8.77
C ALA A 27 2.80 1.81 7.81
N ILE A 28 1.85 2.45 7.17
CA ILE A 28 2.10 3.38 6.06
C ILE A 28 1.43 4.72 6.35
N GLY A 29 2.19 5.80 6.43
CA GLY A 29 1.67 7.15 6.65
C GLY A 29 0.86 7.28 7.94
N GLY A 30 -0.30 7.94 7.86
CA GLY A 30 -1.14 8.24 9.02
C GLY A 30 -0.77 9.57 9.68
N PHE A 31 -1.25 9.82 10.89
CA PHE A 31 -0.90 11.00 11.66
C PHE A 31 0.19 10.70 12.69
N HIS A 32 1.18 11.58 12.78
CA HIS A 32 2.12 11.66 13.88
C HIS A 32 2.08 13.07 14.47
N ASN A 33 1.74 13.19 15.75
CA ASN A 33 1.57 14.49 16.43
C ASN A 33 0.68 15.49 15.67
N GLY A 34 -0.42 14.99 15.08
CA GLY A 34 -1.37 15.83 14.34
C GLY A 34 -0.92 16.24 12.92
N ILE A 35 0.21 15.74 12.46
CA ILE A 35 0.76 16.01 11.12
C ILE A 35 0.72 14.73 10.29
N PRO A 36 0.23 14.77 9.03
CA PRO A 36 0.31 13.62 8.13
C PRO A 36 1.76 13.18 7.93
N SER A 37 2.01 11.88 8.02
CA SER A 37 3.32 11.25 7.91
C SER A 37 3.53 10.67 6.51
N ASP A 38 4.78 10.64 6.07
CA ASP A 38 5.27 9.95 4.87
C ASP A 38 6.06 8.68 5.22
N VAL A 39 6.18 8.35 6.49
CA VAL A 39 6.97 7.23 6.99
C VAL A 39 6.26 5.91 6.70
N ILE A 40 7.04 4.93 6.28
CA ILE A 40 6.65 3.52 6.21
C ILE A 40 7.47 2.75 7.25
N GLU A 41 6.80 1.99 8.09
CA GLU A 41 7.43 1.08 9.03
C GLU A 41 7.05 -0.37 8.70
N ALA A 42 7.98 -1.27 8.88
CA ALA A 42 7.80 -2.70 8.70
C ALA A 42 8.02 -3.41 10.03
N TYR A 43 7.08 -4.28 10.39
CA TYR A 43 7.19 -5.17 11.54
C TYR A 43 7.62 -6.56 11.08
N ASP A 44 8.77 -6.99 11.56
CA ASP A 44 9.27 -8.35 11.37
C ASP A 44 8.79 -9.23 12.53
N VAL A 45 7.89 -10.16 12.21
CA VAL A 45 7.29 -11.08 13.20
C VAL A 45 8.35 -11.95 13.87
N ARG A 46 9.39 -12.36 13.14
CA ARG A 46 10.45 -13.23 13.69
C ARG A 46 11.38 -12.48 14.62
N ALA A 47 11.73 -11.25 14.25
CA ALA A 47 12.59 -10.39 15.06
C ALA A 47 11.81 -9.66 16.16
N ASN A 48 10.48 -9.68 16.13
CA ASN A 48 9.57 -8.99 17.04
C ASN A 48 9.94 -7.50 17.16
N ARG A 49 10.14 -6.82 16.02
CA ARG A 49 10.53 -5.41 16.01
C ARG A 49 10.01 -4.65 14.80
N TRP A 50 9.78 -3.37 15.00
CA TRP A 50 9.53 -2.40 13.93
C TRP A 50 10.85 -1.79 13.44
N SER A 51 10.89 -1.49 12.15
CA SER A 51 12.00 -0.74 11.52
C SER A 51 11.44 0.18 10.45
N VAL A 52 12.03 1.38 10.34
CA VAL A 52 11.69 2.29 9.24
C VAL A 52 12.20 1.70 7.92
N VAL A 53 11.37 1.75 6.90
CA VAL A 53 11.72 1.32 5.55
C VAL A 53 12.35 2.50 4.84
N GLU A 54 13.68 2.44 4.65
CA GLU A 54 14.44 3.48 3.98
C GLU A 54 14.34 3.39 2.45
N GLY A 55 14.59 4.51 1.77
CA GLY A 55 14.63 4.57 0.31
C GLY A 55 13.30 4.80 -0.37
N PHE A 56 12.27 5.28 0.37
CA PHE A 56 10.96 5.62 -0.16
C PHE A 56 10.61 7.08 0.07
N ASP A 57 11.26 7.95 -0.67
CA ASP A 57 11.10 9.41 -0.51
C ASP A 57 9.77 9.95 -1.06
N SER A 58 8.82 9.09 -1.48
CA SER A 58 7.77 9.57 -2.36
C SER A 58 6.34 9.11 -2.11
N ILE A 59 5.98 8.56 -0.95
CA ILE A 59 4.53 8.34 -0.71
C ILE A 59 3.78 9.66 -0.48
N GLY A 60 4.51 10.75 -0.27
CA GLY A 60 3.97 12.04 0.15
C GLY A 60 3.34 11.94 1.54
N ARG A 61 3.25 13.04 2.23
CA ARG A 61 2.58 13.10 3.54
C ARG A 61 1.10 12.86 3.34
N ARG A 62 0.58 11.77 3.92
CA ARG A 62 -0.85 11.47 3.83
C ARG A 62 -1.38 10.74 5.04
N ALA A 63 -2.62 11.07 5.36
CA ALA A 63 -3.40 10.39 6.38
C ALA A 63 -4.77 10.01 5.81
N HIS A 64 -5.54 9.19 6.53
CA HIS A 64 -6.87 8.76 6.15
C HIS A 64 -6.97 8.13 4.74
N HIS A 65 -5.84 7.64 4.21
CA HIS A 65 -5.78 6.87 2.97
C HIS A 65 -6.21 5.42 3.20
N GLY A 66 -6.56 4.74 2.13
CA GLY A 66 -6.76 3.29 2.14
C GLY A 66 -5.51 2.55 1.68
N THR A 67 -5.34 1.32 2.13
CA THR A 67 -4.28 0.42 1.67
C THR A 67 -4.86 -0.88 1.15
N ALA A 68 -4.23 -1.45 0.12
CA ALA A 68 -4.61 -2.73 -0.47
C ALA A 68 -3.37 -3.50 -0.90
N VAL A 69 -3.39 -4.83 -0.76
CA VAL A 69 -2.30 -5.70 -1.21
C VAL A 69 -2.77 -6.58 -2.35
N VAL A 70 -2.08 -6.53 -3.49
CA VAL A 70 -2.31 -7.43 -4.62
C VAL A 70 -0.97 -8.03 -5.03
N GLY A 71 -0.77 -9.30 -4.76
CA GLY A 71 0.53 -9.95 -4.93
C GLY A 71 1.59 -9.35 -4.00
N PHE A 72 2.65 -8.79 -4.57
CA PHE A 72 3.72 -8.11 -3.83
C PHE A 72 3.60 -6.57 -3.87
N ASP A 73 2.53 -6.08 -4.46
CA ASP A 73 2.27 -4.65 -4.60
C ASP A 73 1.32 -4.19 -3.49
N ILE A 74 1.72 -3.15 -2.78
CA ILE A 74 0.91 -2.45 -1.79
C ILE A 74 0.45 -1.15 -2.43
N TYR A 75 -0.86 -0.97 -2.54
CA TYR A 75 -1.47 0.24 -3.07
C TYR A 75 -1.84 1.16 -1.92
N VAL A 76 -1.49 2.44 -2.04
CA VAL A 76 -1.86 3.53 -1.13
C VAL A 76 -2.81 4.44 -1.90
N ILE A 77 -4.04 4.56 -1.44
CA ILE A 77 -5.16 5.08 -2.22
C ILE A 77 -5.79 6.26 -1.52
N GLY A 78 -5.81 7.40 -2.19
CA GLY A 78 -6.44 8.61 -1.68
C GLY A 78 -5.81 9.12 -0.37
N GLY A 79 -6.66 9.53 0.54
CA GLY A 79 -6.28 10.15 1.81
C GLY A 79 -6.34 11.66 1.75
N GLU A 80 -5.65 12.30 2.69
CA GLU A 80 -5.57 13.75 2.78
C GLU A 80 -4.13 14.20 3.07
N GLU A 81 -3.77 15.36 2.55
CA GLU A 81 -2.54 16.09 2.87
C GLU A 81 -2.93 17.47 3.42
N GLY A 82 -2.80 17.63 4.75
CA GLY A 82 -3.35 18.80 5.43
C GLY A 82 -4.87 18.88 5.29
N SER A 83 -5.37 19.91 4.62
CA SER A 83 -6.81 20.09 4.36
C SER A 83 -7.27 19.62 2.97
N LYS A 84 -6.36 19.02 2.19
CA LYS A 84 -6.63 18.64 0.80
C LYS A 84 -6.91 17.15 0.70
N ASP A 85 -8.11 16.79 0.28
CA ASP A 85 -8.45 15.42 -0.09
C ASP A 85 -7.75 15.01 -1.39
N LEU A 86 -7.25 13.78 -1.44
CA LEU A 86 -6.45 13.26 -2.53
C LEU A 86 -7.23 12.23 -3.36
N ARG A 87 -7.00 12.25 -4.67
CA ARG A 87 -7.38 11.18 -5.59
C ARG A 87 -6.18 10.38 -6.09
N SER A 88 -4.96 10.82 -5.76
CA SER A 88 -3.73 10.16 -6.16
C SER A 88 -3.60 8.79 -5.52
N CYS A 89 -3.00 7.86 -6.29
CA CYS A 89 -2.75 6.51 -5.87
C CYS A 89 -1.30 6.15 -6.13
N LEU A 90 -0.69 5.42 -5.21
CA LEU A 90 0.68 4.96 -5.29
C LEU A 90 0.72 3.44 -5.20
N CYS A 91 1.71 2.85 -5.82
CA CYS A 91 2.00 1.43 -5.73
C CYS A 91 3.42 1.24 -5.21
N PHE A 92 3.53 0.61 -4.08
CA PHE A 92 4.77 0.20 -3.47
C PHE A 92 5.00 -1.29 -3.70
N ASN A 93 6.11 -1.66 -4.34
CA ASN A 93 6.50 -3.06 -4.46
C ASN A 93 7.50 -3.42 -3.38
N ALA A 94 7.07 -4.25 -2.43
CA ALA A 94 7.86 -4.62 -1.25
C ALA A 94 9.12 -5.44 -1.60
N VAL A 95 9.12 -6.15 -2.74
CA VAL A 95 10.26 -6.98 -3.21
C VAL A 95 11.32 -6.13 -3.88
N LYS A 96 10.87 -5.31 -4.83
CA LYS A 96 11.75 -4.48 -5.65
C LYS A 96 12.19 -3.21 -4.92
N LYS A 97 11.54 -2.90 -3.79
CA LYS A 97 11.71 -1.66 -3.04
C LYS A 97 11.55 -0.43 -3.95
N THR A 98 10.48 -0.44 -4.75
CA THR A 98 10.16 0.66 -5.67
C THR A 98 8.80 1.23 -5.35
N CYS A 99 8.67 2.55 -5.46
CA CYS A 99 7.40 3.25 -5.39
C CYS A 99 7.12 3.94 -6.73
N ARG A 100 5.87 3.91 -7.18
CA ARG A 100 5.44 4.57 -8.42
C ARG A 100 4.03 5.10 -8.28
N GLU A 101 3.73 6.17 -8.98
CA GLU A 101 2.36 6.59 -9.16
C GLU A 101 1.61 5.61 -10.06
N VAL A 102 0.34 5.41 -9.75
CA VAL A 102 -0.60 4.67 -10.60
C VAL A 102 -1.77 5.58 -10.94
N ALA A 103 -2.64 5.14 -11.84
CA ALA A 103 -3.79 5.94 -12.25
C ALA A 103 -4.55 6.47 -11.02
N PRO A 104 -4.84 7.78 -10.97
CA PRO A 104 -5.62 8.36 -9.89
C PRO A 104 -7.08 7.97 -10.00
N MET A 105 -7.80 7.97 -8.87
CA MET A 105 -9.26 7.82 -8.84
C MET A 105 -9.96 8.98 -9.58
N HIS A 106 -11.21 8.80 -9.92
CA HIS A 106 -12.03 9.86 -10.48
C HIS A 106 -12.36 10.94 -9.46
N GLU A 107 -12.61 10.54 -8.20
CA GLU A 107 -12.92 11.45 -7.09
C GLU A 107 -11.82 11.45 -6.03
N CYS A 108 -11.67 12.59 -5.35
CA CYS A 108 -10.87 12.68 -4.13
C CYS A 108 -11.58 11.92 -3.01
N ARG A 109 -10.82 11.15 -2.24
CA ARG A 109 -11.37 10.31 -1.16
C ARG A 109 -10.44 10.30 0.03
N SER A 110 -10.91 10.87 1.14
CA SER A 110 -10.31 10.66 2.46
C SER A 110 -11.24 9.83 3.34
N LYS A 111 -10.71 9.14 4.36
CA LYS A 111 -11.50 8.26 5.24
C LYS A 111 -12.33 7.22 4.47
N LEU A 112 -11.79 6.75 3.35
CA LEU A 112 -12.44 5.82 2.44
C LEU A 112 -12.32 4.36 2.95
N MET A 113 -13.15 3.49 2.40
CA MET A 113 -13.04 2.04 2.55
C MET A 113 -12.31 1.47 1.35
N VAL A 114 -11.39 0.54 1.60
CA VAL A 114 -10.67 -0.19 0.55
C VAL A 114 -10.77 -1.69 0.79
N ALA A 115 -10.95 -2.45 -0.28
CA ALA A 115 -10.96 -3.91 -0.24
C ALA A 115 -10.36 -4.47 -1.54
N VAL A 116 -9.87 -5.71 -1.48
CA VAL A 116 -9.36 -6.44 -2.65
C VAL A 116 -10.28 -7.61 -2.92
N LEU A 117 -10.83 -7.67 -4.13
CA LEU A 117 -11.65 -8.79 -4.57
C LEU A 117 -11.20 -9.24 -5.96
N ARG A 118 -10.85 -10.52 -6.10
CA ARG A 118 -10.42 -11.15 -7.37
C ARG A 118 -9.29 -10.37 -8.07
N GLY A 119 -8.29 -9.91 -7.28
CA GLY A 119 -7.13 -9.18 -7.78
C GLY A 119 -7.37 -7.75 -8.22
N ALA A 120 -8.58 -7.22 -8.07
CA ALA A 120 -8.90 -5.81 -8.26
C ALA A 120 -9.05 -5.10 -6.93
N VAL A 121 -8.75 -3.80 -6.90
CA VAL A 121 -8.90 -2.95 -5.72
C VAL A 121 -10.18 -2.15 -5.83
N TYR A 122 -10.93 -2.07 -4.73
CA TYR A 122 -12.19 -1.35 -4.64
C TYR A 122 -12.03 -0.21 -3.64
N ALA A 123 -12.36 1.01 -4.05
CA ALA A 123 -12.41 2.20 -3.21
C ALA A 123 -13.86 2.67 -3.09
N MET A 124 -14.36 2.78 -1.87
CA MET A 124 -15.79 3.00 -1.61
C MET A 124 -16.00 4.04 -0.53
N GLY A 125 -16.99 4.88 -0.73
CA GLY A 125 -17.30 5.96 0.21
C GLY A 125 -16.14 6.93 0.33
N ALA A 126 -16.28 7.88 1.18
CA ALA A 126 -15.23 8.80 1.62
C ALA A 126 -15.87 9.98 2.35
N GLU A 127 -15.05 10.89 2.83
CA GLU A 127 -15.40 12.27 3.07
C GLU A 127 -14.83 13.11 1.92
N ALA A 128 -15.62 13.96 1.33
CA ALA A 128 -15.17 15.00 0.43
C ALA A 128 -16.05 16.24 0.63
N GLU A 129 -15.39 17.41 0.78
CA GLU A 129 -16.07 18.69 1.03
C GLU A 129 -17.11 18.62 2.19
N GLY A 130 -16.78 17.88 3.25
CA GLY A 130 -17.64 17.69 4.41
C GLY A 130 -18.85 16.78 4.21
N LYS A 131 -18.97 16.13 3.05
CA LYS A 131 -20.09 15.22 2.74
C LYS A 131 -19.63 13.77 2.69
N ASN A 132 -20.48 12.87 3.15
CA ASN A 132 -20.26 11.43 3.02
C ASN A 132 -20.61 10.97 1.60
N GLN A 133 -19.65 10.40 0.90
CA GLN A 133 -19.85 9.86 -0.44
C GLN A 133 -20.42 8.44 -0.39
N ARG A 134 -21.26 8.11 -1.37
CA ARG A 134 -21.74 6.75 -1.61
C ARG A 134 -21.13 6.12 -2.86
N SER A 135 -20.42 6.91 -3.66
CA SER A 135 -19.77 6.46 -4.88
C SER A 135 -18.72 5.40 -4.60
N ALA A 136 -18.47 4.57 -5.58
CA ALA A 136 -17.48 3.50 -5.51
C ALA A 136 -16.79 3.30 -6.85
N GLU A 137 -15.52 2.95 -6.79
CA GLU A 137 -14.65 2.75 -7.95
C GLU A 137 -13.88 1.44 -7.81
N ARG A 138 -13.59 0.80 -8.96
CA ARG A 138 -12.79 -0.41 -9.08
C ARG A 138 -11.54 -0.12 -9.88
N TYR A 139 -10.39 -0.46 -9.34
CA TYR A 139 -9.10 -0.38 -10.01
C TYR A 139 -8.68 -1.75 -10.55
N ASP A 140 -8.27 -1.76 -11.81
CA ASP A 140 -7.65 -2.92 -12.44
C ASP A 140 -6.12 -2.70 -12.51
N PRO A 141 -5.32 -3.46 -11.71
CA PRO A 141 -3.87 -3.29 -11.72
C PRO A 141 -3.20 -3.60 -13.05
N LYS A 142 -3.78 -4.48 -13.86
CA LYS A 142 -3.22 -4.86 -15.17
C LYS A 142 -3.43 -3.76 -16.20
N ALA A 143 -4.61 -3.14 -16.19
CA ALA A 143 -4.94 -2.04 -17.09
C ALA A 143 -4.46 -0.68 -16.57
N ASN A 144 -4.05 -0.58 -15.30
CA ASN A 144 -3.76 0.66 -14.59
C ASN A 144 -4.91 1.67 -14.74
N GLN A 145 -6.13 1.25 -14.47
CA GLN A 145 -7.33 2.06 -14.72
C GLN A 145 -8.37 1.89 -13.64
N TRP A 146 -8.99 3.01 -13.24
CA TRP A 146 -10.17 3.05 -12.42
C TRP A 146 -11.45 3.06 -13.27
N SER A 147 -12.50 2.45 -12.78
CA SER A 147 -13.84 2.45 -13.38
C SER A 147 -14.89 2.58 -12.29
N TRP A 148 -15.97 3.28 -12.60
CA TRP A 148 -17.11 3.39 -11.72
C TRP A 148 -17.81 2.03 -11.55
N ILE A 149 -18.27 1.79 -10.34
CA ILE A 149 -19.18 0.68 -10.03
C ILE A 149 -20.44 1.22 -9.38
N ALA A 150 -21.44 0.36 -9.18
CA ALA A 150 -22.68 0.75 -8.52
C ALA A 150 -22.38 1.39 -7.15
N PRO A 151 -23.00 2.54 -6.86
CA PRO A 151 -22.79 3.22 -5.59
C PRO A 151 -23.45 2.45 -4.44
N MET A 152 -22.94 2.64 -3.23
CA MET A 152 -23.60 2.15 -2.02
C MET A 152 -24.97 2.82 -1.81
N ASN A 153 -25.87 2.18 -1.08
CA ASN A 153 -27.18 2.75 -0.75
C ASN A 153 -27.08 4.01 0.13
N LYS A 154 -26.05 4.08 0.99
CA LYS A 154 -25.83 5.22 1.90
C LYS A 154 -24.39 5.67 1.81
N GLY A 155 -24.16 6.99 1.84
CA GLY A 155 -22.84 7.58 1.95
C GLY A 155 -22.20 7.24 3.31
N ARG A 156 -20.95 6.86 3.29
CA ARG A 156 -20.18 6.45 4.48
C ARG A 156 -18.76 7.00 4.42
N ARG A 157 -18.21 7.31 5.60
CA ARG A 157 -16.80 7.64 5.82
C ARG A 157 -16.28 6.90 7.05
N GLY A 158 -15.00 6.62 7.11
CA GLY A 158 -14.35 6.03 8.28
C GLY A 158 -14.88 4.64 8.65
N ALA A 159 -15.55 3.96 7.71
CA ALA A 159 -15.98 2.58 7.90
C ALA A 159 -14.90 1.62 7.38
N SER A 160 -15.02 0.34 7.70
CA SER A 160 -14.17 -0.72 7.18
C SER A 160 -14.93 -1.57 6.17
N ALA A 161 -14.19 -2.17 5.23
CA ALA A 161 -14.72 -3.14 4.29
C ALA A 161 -13.98 -4.48 4.48
N ALA A 162 -14.71 -5.57 4.31
CA ALA A 162 -14.16 -6.90 4.34
C ALA A 162 -14.67 -7.71 3.15
N VAL A 163 -13.85 -8.62 2.67
CA VAL A 163 -14.18 -9.53 1.58
C VAL A 163 -14.40 -10.92 2.14
N LEU A 164 -15.53 -11.49 1.81
CA LEU A 164 -15.80 -12.91 2.00
C LEU A 164 -15.75 -13.56 0.62
N ASN A 165 -14.73 -14.38 0.38
CA ASN A 165 -14.67 -15.21 -0.82
C ASN A 165 -15.62 -16.39 -0.63
N GLY A 166 -16.81 -16.28 -1.21
CA GLY A 166 -17.69 -17.43 -1.39
C GLY A 166 -17.10 -18.37 -2.45
N THR A 167 -17.04 -19.63 -2.16
CA THR A 167 -16.78 -20.71 -3.11
C THR A 167 -18.01 -20.92 -4.01
#